data_0c1e6f8c7afdea24effa10e0495f1d02
#
_entry.id   0c1e6f8c7afdea24effa10e0495f1d02
#
_cell.length_a   1.000
_cell.length_b   1.000
_cell.length_c   1.000
_cell.angle_alpha   90.00
_cell.angle_beta   90.00
_cell.angle_gamma   90.00
#
_symmetry.space_group_name_H-M   'P 1'
#
loop_
_entity.id
_entity.type
_entity.pdbx_description
1 polymer ?
#
loop_
_entity_poly.entity_id
_entity_poly.type
_entity_poly.pdbx_seq_one_letter_code
_entity_poly.pdbx_strand_id
1 'polypeptide(L)'
;MEVTFDFWTNLCGCGGGNVGGSCTMEMTEEEIKLFQEVNEQAKEDEAENIIDYFEGKMPDELRERIDCAIYTAFDRQETEDAIRNYGLDCINNLSQEEYDEMTMDELIDRCMEDNCDGVLDFHVVEFSFD
;
A
#
# COMPACT_ATOMS: atom_id res chain seq x y z
N MET A 1 11.19 -9.25 13.48
CA MET A 1 12.06 -9.18 12.28
C MET A 1 11.39 -8.34 11.21
N GLU A 2 12.08 -7.36 10.67
CA GLU A 2 11.56 -6.54 9.59
C GLU A 2 11.63 -7.28 8.26
N VAL A 3 10.55 -7.26 7.50
CA VAL A 3 10.51 -7.79 6.14
C VAL A 3 10.13 -6.66 5.18
N THR A 4 10.83 -6.57 4.08
CA THR A 4 10.54 -5.63 3.00
C THR A 4 10.08 -6.43 1.79
N PHE A 5 8.97 -6.03 1.22
CA PHE A 5 8.44 -6.68 0.02
C PHE A 5 7.84 -5.65 -0.92
N ASP A 6 7.88 -5.96 -2.20
CA ASP A 6 7.24 -5.17 -3.24
C ASP A 6 5.89 -5.79 -3.57
N PHE A 7 4.92 -4.96 -3.89
CA PHE A 7 3.62 -5.41 -4.35
C PHE A 7 3.29 -4.77 -5.69
N TRP A 8 2.50 -5.49 -6.47
CA TRP A 8 2.02 -5.02 -7.75
C TRP A 8 0.51 -5.11 -7.74
N THR A 9 -0.15 -4.01 -8.09
CA THR A 9 -1.60 -3.92 -8.06
C THR A 9 -2.17 -3.66 -9.45
N ASN A 10 -3.44 -4.03 -9.61
CA ASN A 10 -4.21 -3.73 -10.80
C ASN A 10 -5.39 -2.87 -10.35
N LEU A 11 -5.49 -1.65 -10.88
CA LEU A 11 -6.58 -0.74 -10.53
C LEU A 11 -7.86 -1.16 -11.25
N CYS A 12 -8.89 -1.47 -10.46
CA CYS A 12 -10.20 -1.84 -11.02
C CYS A 12 -10.98 -0.59 -11.42
N GLY A 13 -11.43 -0.56 -12.65
CA GLY A 13 -12.55 0.28 -13.07
C GLY A 13 -12.25 1.63 -13.68
N CYS A 14 -11.00 2.06 -13.80
CA CYS A 14 -10.69 3.40 -14.33
C CYS A 14 -9.66 3.44 -15.45
N GLY A 15 -9.50 2.37 -16.19
CA GLY A 15 -8.54 2.34 -17.31
C GLY A 15 -7.11 2.63 -16.89
N GLY A 16 -6.82 2.56 -15.61
CA GLY A 16 -5.51 2.78 -15.07
C GLY A 16 -4.62 1.56 -15.26
N GLY A 17 -3.36 1.80 -15.42
CA GLY A 17 -2.37 0.74 -15.52
C GLY A 17 -2.06 0.11 -14.16
N ASN A 18 -1.11 -0.80 -14.16
CA ASN A 18 -0.60 -1.43 -12.96
C ASN A 18 0.23 -0.45 -12.15
N VAL A 19 0.01 -0.43 -10.84
CA VAL A 19 0.78 0.41 -9.92
C VAL A 19 1.51 -0.49 -8.93
N GLY A 20 2.80 -0.28 -8.79
CA GLY A 20 3.64 -1.00 -7.84
C GLY A 20 4.00 -0.13 -6.65
N GLY A 21 4.34 -0.78 -5.54
CA GLY A 21 4.82 -0.10 -4.36
C GLY A 21 5.65 -1.04 -3.50
N SER A 22 6.24 -0.50 -2.44
CA SER A 22 7.07 -1.24 -1.52
C SER A 22 6.60 -1.03 -0.09
N CYS A 23 6.63 -2.10 0.70
CA CYS A 23 6.23 -2.08 2.11
C CYS A 23 7.30 -2.68 2.99
N THR A 24 7.43 -2.16 4.20
CA THR A 24 8.24 -2.77 5.26
C THR A 24 7.35 -2.97 6.48
N MET A 25 7.37 -4.16 7.06
CA MET A 25 6.58 -4.45 8.25
C MET A 25 7.26 -5.49 9.13
N GLU A 26 6.85 -5.52 10.40
CA GLU A 26 7.34 -6.50 11.35
C GLU A 26 6.58 -7.81 11.20
N MET A 27 7.32 -8.91 11.09
CA MET A 27 6.79 -10.27 11.03
C MET A 27 7.73 -11.23 11.73
N THR A 28 7.19 -12.31 12.29
CA THR A 28 8.02 -13.41 12.78
C THR A 28 8.53 -14.23 11.59
N GLU A 29 9.56 -15.03 11.79
CA GLU A 29 10.08 -15.92 10.75
C GLU A 29 9.01 -16.87 10.21
N GLU A 30 8.15 -17.37 11.10
CA GLU A 30 7.05 -18.25 10.73
C GLU A 30 6.00 -17.53 9.86
N GLU A 31 5.70 -16.28 10.19
CA GLU A 31 4.78 -15.45 9.41
C GLU A 31 5.34 -15.15 8.02
N ILE A 32 6.62 -14.80 7.93
CA ILE A 32 7.30 -14.54 6.65
C ILE A 32 7.25 -15.79 5.76
N LYS A 33 7.58 -16.94 6.33
CA LYS A 33 7.56 -18.21 5.61
C LYS A 33 6.17 -18.55 5.09
N LEU A 34 5.15 -18.38 5.92
CA LEU A 34 3.76 -18.62 5.55
C LEU A 34 3.32 -17.67 4.42
N PHE A 35 3.64 -16.41 4.55
CA PHE A 35 3.32 -15.40 3.53
C PHE A 35 3.96 -15.78 2.18
N GLN A 36 5.23 -16.14 2.18
CA GLN A 36 5.93 -16.55 0.96
C GLN A 36 5.32 -17.82 0.34
N GLU A 37 4.98 -18.82 1.16
CA GLU A 37 4.37 -20.06 0.69
C GLU A 37 2.98 -19.83 0.07
N VAL A 38 2.14 -19.04 0.73
CA VAL A 38 0.80 -18.74 0.23
C VAL A 38 0.85 -17.87 -1.02
N ASN A 39 1.80 -16.94 -1.08
CA ASN A 39 2.04 -16.13 -2.27
C ASN A 39 2.41 -17.00 -3.49
N GLU A 40 3.30 -17.97 -3.30
CA GLU A 40 3.67 -18.92 -4.37
C GLU A 40 2.47 -19.75 -4.83
N GLN A 41 1.66 -20.23 -3.90
CA GLN A 41 0.44 -20.97 -4.21
C GLN A 41 -0.54 -20.10 -5.01
N ALA A 42 -0.70 -18.83 -4.64
CA ALA A 42 -1.58 -17.90 -5.33
C ALA A 42 -1.12 -17.69 -6.79
N LYS A 43 0.19 -17.60 -7.02
CA LYS A 43 0.75 -17.48 -8.37
C LYS A 43 0.49 -18.74 -9.21
N GLU A 44 0.67 -19.91 -8.62
CA GLU A 44 0.41 -21.20 -9.28
C GLU A 44 -1.06 -21.34 -9.66
N ASP A 45 -1.97 -20.87 -8.79
CA ASP A 45 -3.40 -20.94 -9.01
C ASP A 45 -3.95 -19.77 -9.84
N GLU A 46 -3.08 -18.87 -10.28
CA GLU A 46 -3.44 -17.69 -11.08
C GLU A 46 -4.52 -16.82 -10.44
N ALA A 47 -4.40 -16.57 -9.13
CA ALA A 47 -5.35 -15.76 -8.39
C ALA A 47 -5.38 -14.32 -8.90
N GLU A 48 -6.58 -13.79 -9.14
CA GLU A 48 -6.76 -12.40 -9.59
C GLU A 48 -6.45 -11.41 -8.49
N ASN A 49 -6.85 -11.72 -7.26
CA ASN A 49 -6.58 -10.92 -6.08
C ASN A 49 -5.94 -11.79 -5.01
N ILE A 50 -4.65 -11.59 -4.78
CA ILE A 50 -3.87 -12.40 -3.84
C ILE A 50 -4.38 -12.24 -2.40
N ILE A 51 -4.83 -11.05 -2.01
CA ILE A 51 -5.34 -10.80 -0.66
C ILE A 51 -6.59 -11.64 -0.39
N ASP A 52 -7.50 -11.73 -1.35
CA ASP A 52 -8.67 -12.59 -1.23
C ASP A 52 -8.29 -14.07 -1.16
N TYR A 53 -7.27 -14.46 -1.92
CA TYR A 53 -6.73 -15.81 -1.90
C TYR A 53 -6.18 -16.20 -0.54
N PHE A 54 -5.64 -15.23 0.21
CA PHE A 54 -5.09 -15.46 1.55
C PHE A 54 -6.17 -15.81 2.58
N GLU A 55 -7.43 -15.49 2.33
CA GLU A 55 -8.52 -15.82 3.23
C GLU A 55 -8.59 -17.33 3.45
N GLY A 56 -8.56 -17.75 4.72
CA GLY A 56 -8.57 -19.16 5.09
C GLY A 56 -7.24 -19.89 4.94
N LYS A 57 -6.20 -19.24 4.42
CA LYS A 57 -4.87 -19.86 4.21
C LYS A 57 -3.81 -19.32 5.16
N MET A 58 -4.13 -18.26 5.88
CA MET A 58 -3.28 -17.69 6.92
C MET A 58 -4.18 -17.10 8.01
N PRO A 59 -3.63 -16.80 9.22
CA PRO A 59 -4.42 -16.14 10.25
C PRO A 59 -5.00 -14.82 9.76
N ASP A 60 -6.25 -14.54 10.10
CA ASP A 60 -6.94 -13.31 9.69
C ASP A 60 -6.19 -12.06 10.14
N GLU A 61 -5.60 -12.08 11.35
CA GLU A 61 -4.79 -10.98 11.87
C GLU A 61 -3.61 -10.65 10.95
N LEU A 62 -2.90 -11.68 10.48
CA LEU A 62 -1.77 -11.50 9.57
C LEU A 62 -2.23 -10.92 8.22
N ARG A 63 -3.32 -11.45 7.68
CA ARG A 63 -3.91 -10.96 6.43
C ARG A 63 -4.29 -9.49 6.54
N GLU A 64 -4.95 -9.11 7.64
CA GLU A 64 -5.34 -7.72 7.89
C GLU A 64 -4.14 -6.79 8.02
N ARG A 65 -3.08 -7.25 8.69
CA ARG A 65 -1.85 -6.45 8.83
C ARG A 65 -1.18 -6.21 7.48
N ILE A 66 -1.13 -7.22 6.62
CA ILE A 66 -0.58 -7.11 5.27
C ILE A 66 -1.43 -6.15 4.44
N ASP A 67 -2.74 -6.30 4.48
CA ASP A 67 -3.68 -5.45 3.76
C ASP A 67 -3.54 -3.98 4.17
N CYS A 68 -3.51 -3.70 5.48
CA CYS A 68 -3.31 -2.35 5.99
C CYS A 68 -1.97 -1.75 5.56
N ALA A 69 -0.91 -2.55 5.56
CA ALA A 69 0.42 -2.08 5.12
C ALA A 69 0.41 -1.69 3.64
N ILE A 70 -0.24 -2.47 2.80
CA ILE A 70 -0.37 -2.19 1.37
C ILE A 70 -1.19 -0.92 1.14
N TYR A 71 -2.34 -0.79 1.79
CA TYR A 71 -3.18 0.41 1.68
C TYR A 71 -2.42 1.66 2.10
N THR A 72 -1.72 1.59 3.23
CA THR A 72 -0.94 2.73 3.72
C THR A 72 0.15 3.13 2.73
N ALA A 73 0.89 2.17 2.20
CA ALA A 73 1.96 2.43 1.23
C ALA A 73 1.40 3.02 -0.07
N PHE A 74 0.28 2.49 -0.54
CA PHE A 74 -0.39 2.97 -1.75
C PHE A 74 -0.90 4.40 -1.57
N ASP A 75 -1.59 4.67 -0.46
CA ASP A 75 -2.12 6.01 -0.15
C ASP A 75 -1.01 7.03 -0.02
N ARG A 76 0.11 6.67 0.61
CA ARG A 76 1.26 7.57 0.72
C ARG A 76 1.84 7.89 -0.65
N GLN A 77 1.96 6.90 -1.52
CA GLN A 77 2.50 7.11 -2.87
C GLN A 77 1.58 8.00 -3.71
N GLU A 78 0.29 7.75 -3.69
CA GLU A 78 -0.70 8.57 -4.40
C GLU A 78 -0.72 10.01 -3.87
N THR A 79 -0.60 10.16 -2.54
CA THR A 79 -0.55 11.47 -1.90
C THR A 79 0.71 12.23 -2.30
N GLU A 80 1.86 11.55 -2.33
CA GLU A 80 3.11 12.16 -2.78
C GLU A 80 3.00 12.65 -4.22
N ASP A 81 2.45 11.84 -5.11
CA ASP A 81 2.25 12.20 -6.51
C ASP A 81 1.32 13.41 -6.64
N ALA A 82 0.25 13.46 -5.87
CA ALA A 82 -0.67 14.61 -5.86
C ALA A 82 0.03 15.88 -5.40
N ILE A 83 0.85 15.80 -4.35
CA ILE A 83 1.62 16.95 -3.84
C ILE A 83 2.61 17.43 -4.89
N ARG A 84 3.31 16.52 -5.57
CA ARG A 84 4.26 16.88 -6.63
C ARG A 84 3.61 17.56 -7.82
N ASN A 85 2.37 17.17 -8.14
CA ASN A 85 1.64 17.71 -9.28
C ASN A 85 0.86 19.00 -8.96
N TYR A 86 0.31 19.12 -7.77
CA TYR A 86 -0.60 20.22 -7.40
C TYR A 86 -0.10 21.07 -6.24
N GLY A 87 0.93 20.65 -5.54
CA GLY A 87 1.52 21.41 -4.45
C GLY A 87 0.54 21.73 -3.32
N LEU A 88 0.54 22.95 -2.85
CA LEU A 88 -0.31 23.40 -1.74
C LEU A 88 -1.82 23.22 -2.02
N ASP A 89 -2.23 23.21 -3.27
CA ASP A 89 -3.65 23.11 -3.64
C ASP A 89 -4.30 21.80 -3.18
N CYS A 90 -3.52 20.74 -2.97
CA CYS A 90 -4.05 19.46 -2.51
C CYS A 90 -4.05 19.30 -0.99
N ILE A 91 -3.61 20.31 -0.24
CA ILE A 91 -3.55 20.28 1.23
C ILE A 91 -4.44 21.37 1.80
N ASN A 92 -5.40 20.98 2.62
CA ASN A 92 -6.32 21.93 3.26
C ASN A 92 -5.72 22.54 4.52
N ASN A 93 -6.05 23.81 4.78
CA ASN A 93 -5.69 24.51 6.01
C ASN A 93 -4.19 24.64 6.26
N LEU A 94 -3.40 24.76 5.20
CA LEU A 94 -1.95 24.94 5.29
C LEU A 94 -1.56 26.25 4.62
N SER A 95 -0.71 27.06 5.27
CA SER A 95 -0.20 28.29 4.68
C SER A 95 0.99 27.97 3.77
N GLN A 96 1.32 28.89 2.86
CA GLN A 96 2.49 28.77 1.99
C GLN A 96 3.79 28.69 2.81
N GLU A 97 3.88 29.45 3.89
CA GLU A 97 5.05 29.45 4.77
C GLU A 97 5.25 28.10 5.43
N GLU A 98 4.17 27.50 5.96
CA GLU A 98 4.22 26.17 6.56
C GLU A 98 4.59 25.11 5.51
N TYR A 99 4.00 25.20 4.31
CA TYR A 99 4.31 24.29 3.20
C TYR A 99 5.81 24.31 2.86
N ASP A 100 6.40 25.49 2.75
CA ASP A 100 7.79 25.66 2.39
C ASP A 100 8.77 25.12 3.44
N GLU A 101 8.33 25.07 4.71
CA GLU A 101 9.15 24.58 5.82
C GLU A 101 9.02 23.08 6.07
N MET A 102 8.00 22.43 5.50
CA MET A 102 7.73 21.01 5.71
C MET A 102 8.49 20.13 4.72
N THR A 103 8.91 18.97 5.21
CA THR A 103 9.48 17.92 4.34
C THR A 103 8.35 17.23 3.58
N MET A 104 8.68 16.46 2.54
CA MET A 104 7.69 15.71 1.79
C MET A 104 6.93 14.71 2.69
N ASP A 105 7.62 14.02 3.60
CA ASP A 105 6.99 13.09 4.54
C ASP A 105 5.98 13.78 5.45
N GLU A 106 6.31 14.97 5.94
CA GLU A 106 5.41 15.78 6.76
C GLU A 106 4.18 16.23 5.98
N LEU A 107 4.36 16.63 4.71
CA LEU A 107 3.27 17.01 3.82
C LEU A 107 2.34 15.83 3.53
N ILE A 108 2.89 14.66 3.29
CA ILE A 108 2.14 13.43 3.07
C ILE A 108 1.29 13.10 4.30
N ASP A 109 1.90 13.12 5.48
CA ASP A 109 1.20 12.84 6.74
C ASP A 109 0.06 13.82 6.98
N ARG A 110 0.30 15.11 6.72
CA ARG A 110 -0.72 16.15 6.86
C ARG A 110 -1.90 15.93 5.91
N CYS A 111 -1.61 15.61 4.66
CA CYS A 111 -2.63 15.36 3.65
C CYS A 111 -3.44 14.10 3.98
N MET A 112 -2.81 13.05 4.45
CA MET A 112 -3.48 11.80 4.82
C MET A 112 -4.37 11.95 6.05
N GLU A 113 -4.02 12.81 7.00
CA GLU A 113 -4.88 13.12 8.15
C GLU A 113 -6.22 13.72 7.73
N ASP A 114 -6.21 14.55 6.69
CA ASP A 114 -7.41 15.23 6.21
C ASP A 114 -8.25 14.37 5.24
N ASN A 115 -7.66 13.35 4.64
CA ASN A 115 -8.28 12.52 3.59
C ASN A 115 -8.28 11.03 3.95
N CYS A 116 -8.86 10.67 5.08
CA CYS A 116 -8.86 9.28 5.52
C CYS A 116 -9.85 8.35 4.79
N ASP A 117 -10.56 8.82 3.77
CA ASP A 117 -11.63 8.05 3.11
C ASP A 117 -11.31 7.58 1.69
N GLY A 118 -10.06 7.52 1.31
CA GLY A 118 -9.70 7.06 -0.03
C GLY A 118 -9.82 5.55 -0.16
N VAL A 119 -11.04 5.05 -0.35
CA VAL A 119 -11.22 3.64 -0.68
C VAL A 119 -10.92 3.47 -2.16
N LEU A 120 -9.69 3.08 -2.46
CA LEU A 120 -9.33 2.71 -3.81
C LEU A 120 -9.52 1.19 -3.93
N ASP A 121 -10.41 0.78 -4.81
CA ASP A 121 -10.57 -0.62 -5.15
C ASP A 121 -9.40 -1.03 -6.03
N PHE A 122 -8.50 -1.81 -5.47
CA PHE A 122 -7.41 -2.40 -6.24
C PHE A 122 -7.24 -3.86 -5.87
N HIS A 123 -6.74 -4.63 -6.81
CA HIS A 123 -6.42 -6.03 -6.60
C HIS A 123 -4.90 -6.20 -6.63
N VAL A 124 -4.37 -6.84 -5.59
CA VAL A 124 -2.95 -7.18 -5.56
C VAL A 124 -2.76 -8.42 -6.41
N VAL A 125 -1.91 -8.33 -7.43
CA VAL A 125 -1.67 -9.42 -8.38
C VAL A 125 -0.35 -10.13 -8.15
N GLU A 126 0.59 -9.51 -7.44
CA GLU A 126 1.91 -10.12 -7.20
C GLU A 126 2.59 -9.48 -5.99
N PHE A 127 3.33 -10.30 -5.24
CA PHE A 127 4.29 -9.87 -4.23
C PHE A 127 5.68 -10.37 -4.61
N SER A 128 6.70 -9.55 -4.37
CA SER A 128 8.11 -9.93 -4.52
C SER A 128 8.85 -9.63 -3.22
N PHE A 129 9.64 -10.58 -2.77
CA PHE A 129 10.44 -10.44 -1.54
C PHE A 129 11.89 -10.21 -1.89
N ASP A 130 12.52 -9.33 -1.14
CA ASP A 130 13.96 -9.06 -1.25
C ASP A 130 14.78 -10.08 -0.48
#